data_258a651e15d2cedd857ea2632943b636
#
_entry.id   258a651e15d2cedd857ea2632943b636
#
_cell.length_a   1.000
_cell.length_b   1.000
_cell.length_c   1.000
_cell.angle_alpha   90.00
_cell.angle_beta   90.00
_cell.angle_gamma   90.00
#
_symmetry.space_group_name_H-M   'P 1'
#
loop_
_entity.id
_entity.type
_entity.pdbx_description
1 polymer ?
#
loop_
_entity_poly.entity_id
_entity_poly.type
_entity_poly.pdbx_seq_one_letter_code
_entity_poly.pdbx_strand_id
1 'polypeptide(L)'
;MVTKLCPKLILEGTRLTGKTDIALTLNEHPRIVGARKYRYHSPIVSAEWSGFTKAPWGSSLINFEPQDEAIVLETYRTWAKLFELYKYYSWIIDRFHISTQAHRLLYADKRYDFNWLERRLVKLGFRLVFCWRKPESFEAARDRRLKISSNPSQYDDFTIFIREQEVVQEFVDASLLPKLVVDVTDSRVDRIVTHIADWLEATGGLTAPD
;
A
#
# COMPACT_ATOMS: atom_id res chain seq x y z
N MET A 1 -30.60 5.20 -8.95
CA MET A 1 -29.99 3.89 -8.59
C MET A 1 -28.93 4.12 -7.53
N VAL A 2 -28.87 3.26 -6.51
CA VAL A 2 -27.78 3.35 -5.51
C VAL A 2 -26.55 2.67 -6.12
N THR A 3 -25.49 3.43 -6.35
CA THR A 3 -24.23 2.91 -6.89
C THR A 3 -23.47 2.15 -5.80
N LYS A 4 -22.94 0.97 -6.13
CA LYS A 4 -22.15 0.16 -5.19
C LYS A 4 -20.82 0.84 -4.90
N LEU A 5 -20.47 0.99 -3.63
CA LEU A 5 -19.13 1.39 -3.23
C LEU A 5 -18.13 0.28 -3.56
N CYS A 6 -17.06 0.63 -4.24
CA CYS A 6 -15.97 -0.29 -4.60
C CYS A 6 -14.63 0.48 -4.74
N PRO A 7 -14.21 1.22 -3.71
CA PRO A 7 -12.95 1.93 -3.74
C PRO A 7 -11.78 0.95 -3.87
N LYS A 8 -10.75 1.37 -4.60
CA LYS A 8 -9.53 0.60 -4.82
C LYS A 8 -8.33 1.45 -4.45
N LEU A 9 -7.69 1.09 -3.35
CA LEU A 9 -6.61 1.84 -2.75
C LEU A 9 -5.32 1.03 -2.69
N ILE A 10 -4.22 1.67 -2.99
CA ILE A 10 -2.87 1.20 -2.72
C ILE A 10 -2.26 2.17 -1.70
N LEU A 11 -1.87 1.65 -0.54
CA LEU A 11 -1.17 2.40 0.50
C LEU A 11 0.32 2.14 0.36
N GLU A 12 1.08 3.16 0.06
CA GLU A 12 2.54 3.08 -0.06
C GLU A 12 3.23 3.91 1.03
N GLY A 13 4.46 3.59 1.30
CA GLY A 13 5.28 4.22 2.33
C GLY A 13 6.18 3.20 3.02
N THR A 14 7.13 3.68 3.80
CA THR A 14 8.10 2.81 4.48
C THR A 14 7.52 2.20 5.76
N ARG A 15 8.32 1.40 6.46
CA ARG A 15 7.99 1.00 7.83
C ARG A 15 7.83 2.23 8.73
N LEU A 16 7.16 2.06 9.85
CA LEU A 16 6.86 3.10 10.84
C LEU A 16 5.87 4.19 10.39
N THR A 17 5.25 4.08 9.20
CA THR A 17 4.22 5.02 8.73
C THR A 17 2.79 4.62 9.08
N GLY A 18 2.57 3.49 9.77
CA GLY A 18 1.26 3.09 10.26
C GLY A 18 0.26 2.64 9.19
N LYS A 19 0.72 2.26 8.00
CA LYS A 19 -0.13 1.85 6.87
C LYS A 19 -1.12 0.73 7.21
N THR A 20 -0.67 -0.27 7.96
CA THR A 20 -1.53 -1.40 8.33
C THR A 20 -2.71 -0.96 9.19
N ASP A 21 -2.48 -0.08 10.17
CA ASP A 21 -3.55 0.48 11.00
C ASP A 21 -4.50 1.34 10.15
N ILE A 22 -3.95 2.12 9.22
CA ILE A 22 -4.73 2.90 8.25
C ILE A 22 -5.56 1.95 7.37
N ALA A 23 -4.98 0.88 6.82
CA ALA A 23 -5.68 -0.09 5.97
C ALA A 23 -6.85 -0.76 6.70
N LEU A 24 -6.63 -1.19 7.95
CA LEU A 24 -7.65 -1.81 8.78
C LEU A 24 -8.79 -0.82 9.09
N THR A 25 -8.45 0.41 9.46
CA THR A 25 -9.45 1.46 9.76
C THR A 25 -10.23 1.88 8.51
N LEU A 26 -9.57 1.98 7.35
CA LEU A 26 -10.24 2.20 6.06
C LEU A 26 -11.23 1.08 5.74
N ASN A 27 -10.86 -0.17 6.00
CA ASN A 27 -11.72 -1.33 5.76
C ASN A 27 -12.94 -1.39 6.70
N GLU A 28 -12.95 -0.60 7.75
CA GLU A 28 -14.08 -0.46 8.68
C GLU A 28 -14.84 0.84 8.51
N HIS A 29 -14.31 1.78 7.72
CA HIS A 29 -14.88 3.11 7.57
C HIS A 29 -16.18 3.08 6.73
N PRO A 30 -17.32 3.57 7.28
CA PRO A 30 -18.65 3.39 6.66
C PRO A 30 -18.78 4.10 5.30
N ARG A 31 -18.06 5.19 5.05
CA ARG A 31 -18.04 5.91 3.77
C ARG A 31 -17.19 5.20 2.69
N ILE A 32 -16.34 4.25 3.07
CA ILE A 32 -15.43 3.55 2.16
C ILE A 32 -15.96 2.17 1.84
N VAL A 33 -16.29 1.39 2.85
CA VAL A 33 -16.72 -0.01 2.71
C VAL A 33 -18.25 -0.16 2.86
N GLY A 34 -18.90 0.82 3.46
CA GLY A 34 -20.34 0.79 3.72
C GLY A 34 -20.70 -0.06 4.95
N ALA A 35 -21.89 -0.66 4.94
CA ALA A 35 -22.35 -1.45 6.07
C ALA A 35 -21.49 -2.70 6.28
N ARG A 36 -21.34 -3.14 7.55
CA ARG A 36 -20.49 -4.28 7.96
C ARG A 36 -20.68 -5.54 7.13
N LYS A 37 -21.89 -5.83 6.64
CA LYS A 37 -22.19 -6.97 5.79
C LYS A 37 -21.45 -6.98 4.44
N TYR A 38 -20.94 -5.83 3.99
CA TYR A 38 -20.20 -5.69 2.73
C TYR A 38 -18.70 -5.90 2.86
N ARG A 39 -18.15 -6.12 4.05
CA ARG A 39 -16.71 -6.35 4.28
C ARG A 39 -16.15 -7.54 3.51
N TYR A 40 -16.98 -8.53 3.22
CA TYR A 40 -16.58 -9.68 2.38
C TYR A 40 -16.14 -9.28 0.96
N HIS A 41 -16.52 -8.09 0.52
CA HIS A 41 -16.19 -7.53 -0.78
C HIS A 41 -15.06 -6.51 -0.73
N SER A 42 -14.32 -6.45 0.37
CA SER A 42 -13.27 -5.46 0.62
C SER A 42 -12.03 -6.12 1.20
N PRO A 43 -11.40 -7.03 0.47
CA PRO A 43 -10.21 -7.71 0.97
C PRO A 43 -9.06 -6.73 1.16
N ILE A 44 -8.32 -6.92 2.25
CA ILE A 44 -7.02 -6.30 2.47
C ILE A 44 -5.97 -7.32 2.02
N VAL A 45 -5.06 -6.90 1.16
CA VAL A 45 -3.93 -7.69 0.70
C VAL A 45 -2.64 -6.90 0.86
N SER A 46 -1.52 -7.58 0.92
CA SER A 46 -0.21 -6.94 1.06
C SER A 46 0.85 -7.67 0.26
N ALA A 47 1.65 -6.92 -0.49
CA ALA A 47 2.81 -7.47 -1.17
C ALA A 47 3.92 -7.87 -0.18
N GLU A 48 3.99 -7.24 1.00
CA GLU A 48 4.96 -7.58 2.04
C GLU A 48 4.67 -8.93 2.69
N TRP A 49 3.39 -9.30 2.81
CA TRP A 49 2.97 -10.55 3.46
C TRP A 49 2.70 -11.69 2.48
N SER A 50 2.86 -11.45 1.18
CA SER A 50 2.80 -12.47 0.13
C SER A 50 4.14 -13.21 0.06
N GLY A 51 4.40 -14.05 1.06
CA GLY A 51 5.69 -14.73 1.21
C GLY A 51 5.82 -15.98 0.35
N PHE A 52 7.03 -16.25 -0.11
CA PHE A 52 7.40 -17.45 -0.85
C PHE A 52 8.04 -18.52 0.04
N THR A 53 8.24 -18.23 1.31
CA THR A 53 8.84 -19.14 2.29
C THR A 53 7.88 -19.41 3.44
N LYS A 54 8.09 -20.53 4.15
CA LYS A 54 7.35 -20.85 5.38
C LYS A 54 7.87 -20.09 6.61
N ALA A 55 9.03 -19.46 6.48
CA ALA A 55 9.63 -18.71 7.57
C ALA A 55 8.90 -17.36 7.74
N PRO A 56 8.57 -16.96 8.97
CA PRO A 56 8.16 -15.59 9.24
C PRO A 56 9.23 -14.62 8.71
N TRP A 57 8.82 -13.49 8.14
CA TRP A 57 9.73 -12.46 7.63
C TRP A 57 10.63 -12.90 6.46
N GLY A 58 10.26 -13.96 5.78
CA GLY A 58 10.96 -14.45 4.59
C GLY A 58 10.73 -13.61 3.34
N SER A 59 11.17 -14.12 2.20
CA SER A 59 11.01 -13.47 0.90
C SER A 59 9.55 -13.20 0.57
N SER A 60 9.28 -12.05 -0.02
CA SER A 60 7.95 -11.57 -0.41
C SER A 60 7.98 -10.94 -1.80
N LEU A 61 6.87 -10.37 -2.27
CA LEU A 61 6.87 -9.61 -3.53
C LEU A 61 7.77 -8.36 -3.48
N ILE A 62 8.15 -7.89 -2.30
CA ILE A 62 8.98 -6.69 -2.14
C ILE A 62 10.47 -7.08 -2.07
N ASN A 63 10.81 -8.02 -1.21
CA ASN A 63 12.19 -8.40 -0.87
C ASN A 63 12.56 -9.82 -1.35
N PHE A 64 12.16 -10.17 -2.55
CA PHE A 64 12.41 -11.49 -3.13
C PHE A 64 13.87 -11.72 -3.51
N GLU A 65 14.26 -13.00 -3.55
CA GLU A 65 15.56 -13.41 -4.06
C GLU A 65 15.58 -13.46 -5.59
N PRO A 66 16.78 -13.36 -6.25
CA PRO A 66 16.86 -13.33 -7.71
C PRO A 66 16.19 -14.53 -8.41
N GLN A 67 16.22 -15.72 -7.80
CA GLN A 67 15.56 -16.92 -8.35
C GLN A 67 14.01 -16.81 -8.32
N ASP A 68 13.45 -15.98 -7.47
CA ASP A 68 12.00 -15.81 -7.31
C ASP A 68 11.42 -14.74 -8.24
N GLU A 69 12.27 -14.02 -8.99
CA GLU A 69 11.84 -12.89 -9.82
C GLU A 69 10.73 -13.25 -10.81
N ALA A 70 10.84 -14.39 -11.48
CA ALA A 70 9.85 -14.82 -12.45
C ALA A 70 8.47 -15.03 -11.80
N ILE A 71 8.43 -15.67 -10.63
CA ILE A 71 7.18 -15.92 -9.90
C ILE A 71 6.61 -14.61 -9.32
N VAL A 72 7.45 -13.67 -8.90
CA VAL A 72 7.02 -12.33 -8.46
C VAL A 72 6.32 -11.58 -9.58
N LEU A 73 6.94 -11.50 -10.75
CA LEU A 73 6.33 -10.82 -11.90
C LEU A 73 5.04 -11.49 -12.36
N GLU A 74 4.99 -12.83 -12.33
CA GLU A 74 3.76 -13.56 -12.65
C GLU A 74 2.66 -13.34 -11.60
N THR A 75 3.04 -13.21 -10.33
CA THR A 75 2.08 -12.87 -9.26
C THR A 75 1.45 -11.49 -9.51
N TYR A 76 2.22 -10.47 -9.90
CA TYR A 76 1.67 -9.16 -10.28
C TYR A 76 0.72 -9.25 -11.48
N ARG A 77 1.04 -10.07 -12.50
CA ARG A 77 0.14 -10.31 -13.65
C ARG A 77 -1.16 -10.97 -13.20
N THR A 78 -1.05 -11.96 -12.32
CA THR A 78 -2.20 -12.70 -11.76
C THR A 78 -3.10 -11.80 -10.94
N TRP A 79 -2.52 -10.93 -10.08
CA TRP A 79 -3.30 -9.96 -9.32
C TRP A 79 -3.99 -8.94 -10.23
N ALA A 80 -3.30 -8.41 -11.23
CA ALA A 80 -3.92 -7.51 -12.18
C ALA A 80 -5.11 -8.18 -12.90
N LYS A 81 -4.98 -9.45 -13.26
CA LYS A 81 -6.09 -10.24 -13.84
C LYS A 81 -7.22 -10.44 -12.86
N LEU A 82 -6.90 -10.73 -11.61
CA LEU A 82 -7.90 -10.88 -10.54
C LEU A 82 -8.70 -9.59 -10.35
N PHE A 83 -8.02 -8.42 -10.31
CA PHE A 83 -8.68 -7.13 -10.18
C PHE A 83 -9.62 -6.82 -11.35
N GLU A 84 -9.27 -7.23 -12.57
CA GLU A 84 -10.15 -7.10 -13.75
C GLU A 84 -11.38 -7.97 -13.65
N LEU A 85 -11.22 -9.22 -13.20
CA LEU A 85 -12.34 -10.17 -13.02
C LEU A 85 -13.30 -9.71 -11.91
N TYR A 86 -12.76 -9.12 -10.86
CA TYR A 86 -13.54 -8.61 -9.73
C TYR A 86 -13.63 -7.08 -9.74
N LYS A 87 -13.95 -6.50 -10.88
CA LYS A 87 -14.05 -5.05 -11.14
C LYS A 87 -14.84 -4.29 -10.06
N TYR A 88 -15.87 -4.90 -9.47
CA TYR A 88 -16.75 -4.28 -8.50
C TYR A 88 -16.46 -4.64 -7.04
N TYR A 89 -15.27 -5.18 -6.76
CA TYR A 89 -14.79 -5.35 -5.39
C TYR A 89 -14.05 -4.08 -4.94
N SER A 90 -14.13 -3.80 -3.65
CA SER A 90 -13.20 -2.88 -3.00
C SER A 90 -11.88 -3.60 -2.75
N TRP A 91 -10.77 -2.92 -2.98
CA TRP A 91 -9.45 -3.45 -2.71
C TRP A 91 -8.66 -2.45 -1.87
N ILE A 92 -8.06 -2.90 -0.79
CA ILE A 92 -7.10 -2.13 0.01
C ILE A 92 -5.79 -2.91 0.01
N ILE A 93 -4.76 -2.32 -0.57
CA ILE A 93 -3.45 -2.98 -0.73
C ILE A 93 -2.44 -2.25 0.15
N ASP A 94 -1.91 -2.93 1.16
CA ASP A 94 -0.84 -2.42 2.03
C ASP A 94 0.51 -2.80 1.42
N ARG A 95 1.18 -1.85 0.80
CA ARG A 95 2.40 -1.95 -0.03
C ARG A 95 2.18 -2.79 -1.30
N PHE A 96 2.66 -2.28 -2.42
CA PHE A 96 2.50 -2.96 -3.69
C PHE A 96 3.74 -2.76 -4.57
N HIS A 97 3.56 -2.54 -5.86
CA HIS A 97 4.62 -2.46 -6.86
C HIS A 97 5.63 -1.31 -6.65
N ILE A 98 5.21 -0.18 -6.08
CA ILE A 98 6.11 0.94 -5.77
C ILE A 98 7.09 0.55 -4.67
N SER A 99 6.61 -0.10 -3.60
CA SER A 99 7.50 -0.65 -2.57
C SER A 99 8.49 -1.67 -3.13
N THR A 100 8.07 -2.50 -4.10
CA THR A 100 8.97 -3.44 -4.81
C THR A 100 10.03 -2.69 -5.60
N GLN A 101 9.64 -1.68 -6.39
CA GLN A 101 10.59 -0.87 -7.16
C GLN A 101 11.61 -0.19 -6.25
N ALA A 102 11.16 0.46 -5.18
CA ALA A 102 12.03 1.15 -4.24
C ALA A 102 13.00 0.18 -3.55
N HIS A 103 12.50 -0.94 -3.03
CA HIS A 103 13.34 -1.94 -2.38
C HIS A 103 14.39 -2.53 -3.34
N ARG A 104 13.99 -2.89 -4.56
CA ARG A 104 14.91 -3.47 -5.54
C ARG A 104 15.96 -2.49 -6.05
N LEU A 105 15.60 -1.22 -6.16
CA LEU A 105 16.57 -0.17 -6.47
C LEU A 105 17.58 0.00 -5.35
N LEU A 106 17.12 0.10 -4.09
CA LEU A 106 17.98 0.37 -2.93
C LEU A 106 18.94 -0.78 -2.58
N TYR A 107 18.46 -2.03 -2.70
CA TYR A 107 19.21 -3.18 -2.15
C TYR A 107 19.77 -4.12 -3.23
N ALA A 108 19.41 -3.94 -4.49
CA ALA A 108 19.87 -4.78 -5.59
C ALA A 108 20.29 -3.98 -6.82
N ASP A 109 20.26 -2.65 -6.76
CA ASP A 109 20.54 -1.75 -7.90
C ASP A 109 19.78 -2.16 -9.17
N LYS A 110 18.53 -2.60 -9.00
CA LYS A 110 17.69 -3.10 -10.08
C LYS A 110 16.42 -2.28 -10.22
N ARG A 111 16.18 -1.75 -11.42
CA ARG A 111 14.95 -1.03 -11.76
C ARG A 111 13.95 -1.96 -12.45
N TYR A 112 12.68 -1.87 -12.05
CA TYR A 112 11.56 -2.58 -12.66
C TYR A 112 10.63 -1.57 -13.31
N ASP A 113 10.12 -1.90 -14.50
CA ASP A 113 9.07 -1.14 -15.15
C ASP A 113 7.70 -1.79 -14.88
N PHE A 114 6.88 -1.10 -14.08
CA PHE A 114 5.51 -1.47 -13.81
C PHE A 114 4.48 -0.59 -14.53
N ASN A 115 4.87 0.17 -15.54
CA ASN A 115 3.94 0.98 -16.34
C ASN A 115 2.80 0.14 -16.94
N TRP A 116 3.09 -1.09 -17.34
CA TRP A 116 2.07 -2.02 -17.85
C TRP A 116 1.00 -2.33 -16.78
N LEU A 117 1.41 -2.47 -15.51
CA LEU A 117 0.51 -2.71 -14.38
C LEU A 117 -0.29 -1.46 -14.06
N GLU A 118 0.35 -0.31 -13.93
CA GLU A 118 -0.31 0.95 -13.60
C GLU A 118 -1.36 1.36 -14.63
N ARG A 119 -1.08 1.18 -15.93
CA ARG A 119 -2.08 1.42 -17.00
C ARG A 119 -3.35 0.57 -16.82
N ARG A 120 -3.24 -0.65 -16.30
CA ARG A 120 -4.39 -1.52 -15.98
C ARG A 120 -5.09 -1.03 -14.72
N LEU A 121 -4.33 -0.69 -13.70
CA LEU A 121 -4.85 -0.20 -12.42
C LEU A 121 -5.61 1.12 -12.58
N VAL A 122 -5.10 2.06 -13.38
CA VAL A 122 -5.79 3.32 -13.71
C VAL A 122 -7.17 3.05 -14.32
N LYS A 123 -7.25 2.16 -15.31
CA LYS A 123 -8.52 1.78 -15.95
C LYS A 123 -9.53 1.13 -14.98
N LEU A 124 -9.04 0.51 -13.93
CA LEU A 124 -9.85 -0.11 -12.89
C LEU A 124 -10.25 0.86 -11.78
N GLY A 125 -9.75 2.08 -11.80
CA GLY A 125 -10.04 3.11 -10.80
C GLY A 125 -9.20 3.01 -9.53
N PHE A 126 -8.06 2.34 -9.57
CA PHE A 126 -7.12 2.34 -8.44
C PHE A 126 -6.56 3.74 -8.18
N ARG A 127 -6.34 4.02 -6.90
CA ARG A 127 -5.79 5.26 -6.40
C ARG A 127 -4.66 4.97 -5.42
N LEU A 128 -3.67 5.85 -5.39
CA LEU A 128 -2.46 5.72 -4.61
C LEU A 128 -2.50 6.68 -3.43
N VAL A 129 -2.28 6.17 -2.23
CA VAL A 129 -2.08 6.98 -1.02
C VAL A 129 -0.66 6.75 -0.54
N PHE A 130 0.13 7.81 -0.52
CA PHE A 130 1.47 7.79 0.04
C PHE A 130 1.47 8.28 1.48
N CYS A 131 1.79 7.38 2.40
CA CYS A 131 1.92 7.66 3.82
C CYS A 131 3.33 8.21 4.10
N TRP A 132 3.45 9.53 4.12
CA TRP A 132 4.69 10.24 4.34
C TRP A 132 4.84 10.67 5.80
N ARG A 133 6.06 10.60 6.33
CA ARG A 133 6.38 10.99 7.70
C ARG A 133 7.59 11.91 7.72
N LYS A 134 7.56 12.94 8.55
CA LYS A 134 8.72 13.82 8.77
C LYS A 134 9.92 13.02 9.28
N PRO A 135 11.13 13.20 8.72
CA PRO A 135 12.33 12.45 9.11
C PRO A 135 12.59 12.45 10.63
N GLU A 136 12.45 13.59 11.28
CA GLU A 136 12.68 13.77 12.72
C GLU A 136 11.67 13.02 13.61
N SER A 137 10.56 12.55 13.05
CA SER A 137 9.51 11.83 13.78
C SER A 137 9.65 10.30 13.75
N PHE A 138 10.60 9.78 12.97
CA PHE A 138 10.82 8.32 12.85
C PHE A 138 11.26 7.69 14.16
N GLU A 139 12.11 8.36 14.93
CA GLU A 139 12.58 7.87 16.23
C GLU A 139 11.40 7.62 17.19
N ALA A 140 10.52 8.61 17.35
CA ALA A 140 9.34 8.47 18.19
C ALA A 140 8.37 7.40 17.69
N ALA A 141 8.27 7.21 16.37
CA ALA A 141 7.47 6.12 15.78
C ALA A 141 8.08 4.75 16.05
N ARG A 142 9.42 4.62 15.96
CA ARG A 142 10.17 3.42 16.34
C ARG A 142 9.90 3.04 17.79
N ASP A 143 10.05 3.99 18.72
CA ASP A 143 9.90 3.74 20.15
C ASP A 143 8.48 3.25 20.51
N ARG A 144 7.48 3.77 19.82
CA ARG A 144 6.10 3.23 19.94
C ARG A 144 6.01 1.81 19.40
N ARG A 145 6.61 1.53 18.26
CA ARG A 145 6.53 0.23 17.59
C ARG A 145 7.28 -0.86 18.34
N LEU A 146 8.42 -0.55 18.95
CA LEU A 146 9.20 -1.50 19.75
C LEU A 146 8.41 -2.11 20.90
N LYS A 147 7.43 -1.39 21.45
CA LYS A 147 6.58 -1.87 22.56
C LYS A 147 5.65 -3.02 22.16
N ILE A 148 5.37 -3.20 20.87
CA ILE A 148 4.37 -4.16 20.39
C ILE A 148 4.91 -5.08 19.28
N SER A 149 6.16 -4.88 18.87
CA SER A 149 6.74 -5.65 17.76
C SER A 149 7.18 -7.04 18.22
N SER A 150 6.80 -8.07 17.47
CA SER A 150 7.32 -9.42 17.63
C SER A 150 8.71 -9.61 16.99
N ASN A 151 9.17 -8.64 16.20
CA ASN A 151 10.51 -8.62 15.61
C ASN A 151 11.13 -7.23 15.78
N PRO A 152 11.62 -6.88 16.99
CA PRO A 152 12.12 -5.53 17.31
C PRO A 152 13.40 -5.18 16.54
N SER A 153 14.30 -6.13 16.28
CA SER A 153 15.59 -5.88 15.64
C SER A 153 15.48 -5.26 14.23
N GLN A 154 14.36 -5.43 13.54
CA GLN A 154 14.12 -4.77 12.26
C GLN A 154 14.07 -3.24 12.34
N TYR A 155 14.06 -2.67 13.53
CA TYR A 155 13.98 -1.22 13.78
C TYR A 155 15.25 -0.65 14.42
N ASP A 156 16.31 -1.44 14.55
CA ASP A 156 17.56 -1.02 15.19
C ASP A 156 18.16 0.18 14.47
N ASP A 157 18.19 0.15 13.14
CA ASP A 157 18.54 1.31 12.32
C ASP A 157 17.32 1.84 11.55
N PHE A 158 16.66 2.83 12.12
CA PHE A 158 15.50 3.45 11.48
C PHE A 158 15.85 4.44 10.37
N THR A 159 17.12 4.83 10.24
CA THR A 159 17.57 5.79 9.21
C THR A 159 17.40 5.21 7.81
N ILE A 160 17.46 3.89 7.68
CA ILE A 160 17.16 3.21 6.42
C ILE A 160 15.75 3.51 5.92
N PHE A 161 14.77 3.70 6.82
CA PHE A 161 13.39 3.99 6.42
C PHE A 161 13.22 5.44 5.93
N ILE A 162 14.05 6.37 6.41
CA ILE A 162 14.10 7.75 5.89
C ILE A 162 14.56 7.70 4.43
N ARG A 163 15.68 7.02 4.17
CA ARG A 163 16.20 6.85 2.81
C ARG A 163 15.22 6.06 1.90
N GLU A 164 14.61 5.01 2.44
CA GLU A 164 13.59 4.26 1.70
C GLU A 164 12.41 5.17 1.32
N GLN A 165 11.97 6.05 2.24
CA GLN A 165 10.88 6.99 1.98
C GLN A 165 11.19 7.95 0.82
N GLU A 166 12.41 8.46 0.73
CA GLU A 166 12.83 9.33 -0.38
C GLU A 166 12.70 8.61 -1.72
N VAL A 167 13.18 7.38 -1.80
CA VAL A 167 13.10 6.58 -3.02
C VAL A 167 11.65 6.18 -3.35
N VAL A 168 10.84 5.83 -2.34
CA VAL A 168 9.40 5.57 -2.55
C VAL A 168 8.72 6.83 -3.10
N GLN A 169 9.05 8.03 -2.59
CA GLN A 169 8.51 9.30 -3.08
C GLN A 169 8.82 9.50 -4.56
N GLU A 170 10.04 9.22 -5.03
CA GLU A 170 10.40 9.33 -6.46
C GLU A 170 9.49 8.46 -7.34
N PHE A 171 9.25 7.21 -6.93
CA PHE A 171 8.34 6.32 -7.67
C PHE A 171 6.87 6.74 -7.57
N VAL A 172 6.44 7.26 -6.42
CA VAL A 172 5.10 7.83 -6.26
C VAL A 172 4.90 9.00 -7.20
N ASP A 173 5.86 9.92 -7.28
CA ASP A 173 5.77 11.10 -8.14
C ASP A 173 5.71 10.71 -9.63
N ALA A 174 6.44 9.67 -10.02
CA ALA A 174 6.43 9.15 -11.39
C ALA A 174 5.20 8.28 -11.74
N SER A 175 4.42 7.85 -10.74
CA SER A 175 3.26 6.96 -10.94
C SER A 175 2.16 7.60 -11.78
N LEU A 176 1.51 6.79 -12.64
CA LEU A 176 0.34 7.18 -13.43
C LEU A 176 -0.96 7.23 -12.62
N LEU A 177 -0.97 6.66 -11.41
CA LEU A 177 -2.16 6.60 -10.57
C LEU A 177 -2.52 7.99 -10.02
N PRO A 178 -3.82 8.34 -9.92
CA PRO A 178 -4.24 9.46 -9.09
C PRO A 178 -3.75 9.25 -7.66
N LYS A 179 -3.07 10.23 -7.09
CA LYS A 179 -2.34 10.08 -5.85
C LYS A 179 -2.69 11.14 -4.80
N LEU A 180 -2.61 10.74 -3.54
CA LEU A 180 -2.71 11.60 -2.36
C LEU A 180 -1.50 11.34 -1.46
N VAL A 181 -0.83 12.41 -1.06
CA VAL A 181 0.20 12.33 -0.01
C VAL A 181 -0.46 12.69 1.32
N VAL A 182 -0.32 11.82 2.32
CA VAL A 182 -0.83 12.04 3.67
C VAL A 182 0.31 12.12 4.67
N ASP A 183 0.35 13.19 5.46
CA ASP A 183 1.31 13.33 6.56
C ASP A 183 0.84 12.48 7.76
N VAL A 184 1.60 11.44 8.08
CA VAL A 184 1.32 10.52 9.18
C VAL A 184 2.18 10.80 10.42
N THR A 185 2.81 11.95 10.48
CA THR A 185 3.75 12.34 11.55
C THR A 185 3.11 12.27 12.94
N ASP A 186 1.89 12.76 13.09
CA ASP A 186 1.15 12.74 14.37
C ASP A 186 0.50 11.38 14.69
N SER A 187 0.53 10.46 13.74
CA SER A 187 -0.01 9.09 13.84
C SER A 187 -1.51 9.04 14.23
N ARG A 188 -2.29 10.07 13.90
CA ARG A 188 -3.73 10.13 14.16
C ARG A 188 -4.52 9.45 13.05
N VAL A 189 -4.65 8.14 13.17
CA VAL A 189 -5.23 7.26 12.12
C VAL A 189 -6.63 7.73 11.71
N ASP A 190 -7.50 8.08 12.64
CA ASP A 190 -8.87 8.52 12.34
C ASP A 190 -8.90 9.77 11.45
N ARG A 191 -8.02 10.75 11.70
CA ARG A 191 -7.92 11.96 10.88
C ARG A 191 -7.41 11.64 9.48
N ILE A 192 -6.41 10.76 9.39
CA ILE A 192 -5.83 10.32 8.12
C ILE A 192 -6.89 9.60 7.29
N VAL A 193 -7.62 8.68 7.88
CA VAL A 193 -8.68 7.91 7.21
C VAL A 193 -9.82 8.82 6.75
N THR A 194 -10.23 9.79 7.58
CA THR A 194 -11.24 10.79 7.19
C THR A 194 -10.76 11.61 5.99
N HIS A 195 -9.50 12.07 6.00
CA HIS A 195 -8.93 12.82 4.88
C HIS A 195 -8.88 11.99 3.58
N ILE A 196 -8.50 10.70 3.68
CA ILE A 196 -8.53 9.78 2.54
C ILE A 196 -9.96 9.61 2.02
N ALA A 197 -10.97 9.46 2.92
CA ALA A 197 -12.37 9.33 2.53
C ALA A 197 -12.90 10.58 1.81
N ASP A 198 -12.57 11.78 2.32
CA ASP A 198 -12.92 13.04 1.70
C ASP A 198 -12.32 13.17 0.29
N TRP A 199 -11.05 12.81 0.14
CA TRP A 199 -10.39 12.83 -1.16
C TRP A 199 -11.00 11.83 -2.15
N LEU A 200 -11.32 10.61 -1.71
CA LEU A 200 -11.99 9.61 -2.55
C LEU A 200 -13.35 10.10 -3.03
N GLU A 201 -14.14 10.71 -2.13
CA GLU A 201 -15.45 11.26 -2.47
C GLU A 201 -15.32 12.41 -3.48
N ALA A 202 -14.44 13.37 -3.19
CA ALA A 202 -14.20 14.53 -4.06
C ALA A 202 -13.68 14.17 -5.46
N THR A 203 -13.00 13.02 -5.60
CA THR A 203 -12.39 12.59 -6.87
C THR A 203 -13.12 11.44 -7.56
N GLY A 204 -14.30 11.04 -7.07
CA GLY A 204 -15.06 9.92 -7.62
C GLY A 204 -14.42 8.55 -7.39
N GLY A 205 -13.52 8.44 -6.40
CA GLY A 205 -12.77 7.20 -6.10
C GLY A 205 -13.55 6.16 -5.30
N LEU A 206 -14.80 6.44 -4.93
CA LEU A 206 -15.64 5.51 -4.17
C LEU A 206 -16.37 4.48 -5.04
N THR A 207 -16.42 4.68 -6.35
CA THR A 207 -17.14 3.79 -7.27
C THR A 207 -16.22 3.30 -8.38
N ALA A 208 -16.61 2.21 -9.06
CA ALA A 208 -15.88 1.79 -10.24
C ALA A 208 -16.08 2.81 -11.37
N PRO A 209 -15.06 3.07 -12.18
CA PRO A 209 -15.24 3.81 -13.42
C PRO A 209 -16.19 3.05 -14.37
N ASP A 210 -16.89 3.81 -15.21
CA ASP A 210 -17.82 3.31 -16.22
C ASP A 210 -17.11 2.43 -17.28
#